data_c8d79071caea33365cac4176e3ae489f
#
_entry.id   c8d79071caea33365cac4176e3ae489f
#
_cell.length_a   1.000
_cell.length_b   1.000
_cell.length_c   1.000
_cell.angle_alpha   90.00
_cell.angle_beta   90.00
_cell.angle_gamma   90.00
#
_symmetry.space_group_name_H-M   'P 1'
#
loop_
_entity.id
_entity.type
_entity.pdbx_description
1 polymer ?
#
loop_
_entity_poly.entity_id
_entity_poly.type
_entity_poly.pdbx_seq_one_letter_code
_entity_poly.pdbx_strand_id
1 'polypeptide(L)'
;MINVNWDTVQDVEFPTAGGYAAKIIKVEDFPQKEYLMVYFDIADGKFKGYATKTNEEKGYYPYRMPWSYKQKALWFFKQKKMAVEATNKGFVFQNDPQSLVNKFCGIVLGDEEYRSNEGKKKKRLYVAEVISGQDFRDGKFTVPEMKKLEDDADIPVVAAADYALIDVDDSALPF
;
A
#
# COMPACT_ATOMS: atom_id res chain seq x y z
N MET A 1 -32.34 -24.50 17.91
CA MET A 1 -31.79 -25.16 16.71
C MET A 1 -31.42 -24.06 15.72
N ILE A 2 -30.19 -24.04 15.23
CA ILE A 2 -29.71 -23.06 14.24
C ILE A 2 -30.11 -23.59 12.87
N ASN A 3 -30.82 -22.77 12.08
CA ASN A 3 -31.22 -23.14 10.71
C ASN A 3 -30.30 -22.41 9.72
N VAL A 4 -29.12 -22.96 9.49
CA VAL A 4 -28.12 -22.42 8.55
C VAL A 4 -27.77 -23.53 7.55
N ASN A 5 -27.87 -23.19 6.28
CA ASN A 5 -27.36 -24.05 5.22
C ASN A 5 -25.88 -23.70 4.99
N TRP A 6 -24.99 -24.50 5.55
CA TRP A 6 -23.54 -24.29 5.49
C TRP A 6 -22.97 -24.39 4.06
N ASP A 7 -23.65 -25.15 3.17
CA ASP A 7 -23.20 -25.30 1.78
C ASP A 7 -23.37 -24.01 0.95
N THR A 8 -24.17 -23.07 1.44
CA THR A 8 -24.38 -21.78 0.79
C THR A 8 -23.49 -20.66 1.35
N VAL A 9 -22.76 -20.94 2.43
CA VAL A 9 -21.83 -19.99 3.02
C VAL A 9 -20.57 -19.92 2.15
N GLN A 10 -20.36 -18.76 1.52
CA GLN A 10 -19.15 -18.53 0.72
C GLN A 10 -17.96 -18.25 1.62
N ASP A 11 -16.84 -18.85 1.28
CA ASP A 11 -15.56 -18.50 1.93
C ASP A 11 -15.19 -17.07 1.58
N VAL A 12 -14.76 -16.33 2.59
CA VAL A 12 -14.26 -14.96 2.40
C VAL A 12 -12.79 -15.03 2.01
N GLU A 13 -12.49 -14.58 0.80
CA GLU A 13 -11.12 -14.50 0.32
C GLU A 13 -10.56 -13.08 0.52
N PHE A 14 -9.27 -13.01 0.86
CA PHE A 14 -8.55 -11.76 1.05
C PHE A 14 -7.34 -11.69 0.09
N PRO A 15 -6.92 -10.50 -0.36
CA PRO A 15 -5.67 -10.36 -1.08
C PRO A 15 -4.50 -10.87 -0.23
N THR A 16 -3.51 -11.43 -0.89
CA THR A 16 -2.27 -11.93 -0.29
C THR A 16 -1.07 -11.18 -0.84
N ALA A 17 0.11 -11.33 -0.24
CA ALA A 17 1.35 -10.79 -0.76
C ALA A 17 1.54 -11.22 -2.23
N GLY A 18 1.92 -10.29 -3.07
CA GLY A 18 2.09 -10.52 -4.51
C GLY A 18 1.99 -9.24 -5.31
N GLY A 19 2.10 -9.37 -6.64
CA GLY A 19 1.91 -8.28 -7.58
C GLY A 19 0.44 -8.11 -7.98
N TYR A 20 0.01 -6.87 -8.13
CA TYR A 20 -1.33 -6.51 -8.54
C TYR A 20 -1.33 -5.33 -9.50
N ALA A 21 -2.22 -5.37 -10.49
CA ALA A 21 -2.56 -4.16 -11.24
C ALA A 21 -3.31 -3.21 -10.30
N ALA A 22 -2.93 -1.95 -10.30
CA ALA A 22 -3.46 -0.97 -9.36
C ALA A 22 -3.84 0.34 -10.04
N LYS A 23 -4.68 1.08 -9.35
CA LYS A 23 -5.04 2.46 -9.67
C LYS A 23 -4.83 3.34 -8.45
N ILE A 24 -4.26 4.51 -8.65
CA ILE A 24 -4.16 5.54 -7.62
C ILE A 24 -5.55 6.16 -7.44
N ILE A 25 -6.10 6.08 -6.23
CA ILE A 25 -7.46 6.53 -5.94
C ILE A 25 -7.52 7.83 -5.14
N LYS A 26 -6.45 8.13 -4.41
CA LYS A 26 -6.37 9.34 -3.58
C LYS A 26 -4.91 9.73 -3.39
N VAL A 27 -4.64 11.02 -3.35
CA VAL A 27 -3.32 11.57 -3.02
C VAL A 27 -3.50 12.73 -2.05
N GLU A 28 -2.76 12.70 -0.95
CA GLU A 28 -2.70 13.80 0.03
C GLU A 28 -1.27 14.34 0.09
N ASP A 29 -1.13 15.65 0.01
CA ASP A 29 0.17 16.31 0.16
C ASP A 29 0.37 16.78 1.59
N PHE A 30 1.52 16.46 2.15
CA PHE A 30 1.98 16.89 3.46
C PHE A 30 3.26 17.73 3.32
N PRO A 31 3.15 19.00 2.86
CA PRO A 31 4.32 19.79 2.49
C PRO A 31 5.26 20.10 3.65
N GLN A 32 4.76 20.18 4.87
CA GLN A 32 5.61 20.41 6.05
C GLN A 32 6.52 19.22 6.39
N LYS A 33 6.12 18.03 5.93
CA LYS A 33 6.88 16.78 6.12
C LYS A 33 7.51 16.28 4.83
N GLU A 34 7.27 16.98 3.72
CA GLU A 34 7.83 16.74 2.38
C GLU A 34 7.54 15.33 1.86
N TYR A 35 6.26 14.92 1.90
CA TYR A 35 5.83 13.67 1.27
C TYR A 35 4.38 13.75 0.77
N LEU A 36 4.09 12.91 -0.22
CA LEU A 36 2.72 12.59 -0.65
C LEU A 36 2.33 11.26 -0.02
N MET A 37 1.13 11.18 0.55
CA MET A 37 0.51 9.88 0.85
C MET A 37 -0.32 9.45 -0.35
N VAL A 38 0.07 8.37 -0.97
CA VAL A 38 -0.57 7.83 -2.17
C VAL A 38 -1.36 6.58 -1.80
N TYR A 39 -2.63 6.56 -2.17
CA TYR A 39 -3.56 5.47 -1.88
C TYR A 39 -3.89 4.72 -3.15
N PHE A 40 -3.89 3.39 -3.06
CA PHE A 40 -4.08 2.50 -4.20
C PHE A 40 -5.31 1.61 -4.00
N ASP A 41 -5.92 1.25 -5.11
CA ASP A 41 -6.88 0.16 -5.17
C ASP A 41 -6.44 -0.86 -6.22
N ILE A 42 -6.84 -2.11 -6.04
CA ILE A 42 -6.60 -3.15 -7.04
C ILE A 42 -7.51 -2.88 -8.24
N ALA A 43 -6.91 -2.82 -9.42
CA ALA A 43 -7.57 -2.38 -10.63
C ALA A 43 -8.11 -3.52 -11.51
N ASP A 44 -7.66 -4.75 -11.27
CA ASP A 44 -8.05 -5.91 -12.08
C ASP A 44 -8.06 -7.20 -11.25
N GLY A 45 -8.76 -8.22 -11.76
CA GLY A 45 -8.87 -9.52 -11.11
C GLY A 45 -9.96 -9.59 -10.04
N LYS A 46 -9.98 -10.69 -9.30
CA LYS A 46 -11.02 -10.97 -8.29
C LYS A 46 -11.08 -10.00 -7.12
N PHE A 47 -9.99 -9.30 -6.85
CA PHE A 47 -9.91 -8.31 -5.77
C PHE A 47 -10.06 -6.87 -6.25
N LYS A 48 -10.49 -6.66 -7.50
CA LYS A 48 -10.75 -5.32 -8.03
C LYS A 48 -11.68 -4.54 -7.12
N GLY A 49 -11.26 -3.32 -6.75
CA GLY A 49 -12.06 -2.45 -5.88
C GLY A 49 -11.99 -2.79 -4.39
N TYR A 50 -11.15 -3.71 -3.98
CA TYR A 50 -11.04 -4.16 -2.59
C TYR A 50 -10.75 -3.03 -1.61
N ALA A 51 -9.85 -2.10 -1.93
CA ALA A 51 -9.50 -0.99 -1.06
C ALA A 51 -10.65 0.00 -0.90
N THR A 52 -11.33 0.33 -1.98
CA THR A 52 -12.52 1.20 -1.96
C THR A 52 -13.64 0.58 -1.11
N LYS A 53 -13.90 -0.71 -1.30
CA LYS A 53 -14.87 -1.46 -0.50
C LYS A 53 -14.51 -1.49 0.97
N THR A 54 -13.24 -1.71 1.29
CA THR A 54 -12.75 -1.67 2.68
C THR A 54 -12.96 -0.30 3.31
N ASN A 55 -12.70 0.77 2.56
CA ASN A 55 -12.96 2.13 3.04
C ASN A 55 -14.45 2.39 3.30
N GLU A 56 -15.33 1.93 2.44
CA GLU A 56 -16.78 2.06 2.63
C GLU A 56 -17.27 1.30 3.86
N GLU A 57 -16.75 0.10 4.11
CA GLU A 57 -17.18 -0.77 5.22
C GLU A 57 -16.49 -0.42 6.55
N LYS A 58 -15.21 -0.03 6.53
CA LYS A 58 -14.36 0.12 7.73
C LYS A 58 -13.82 1.53 7.95
N GLY A 59 -13.95 2.43 6.98
CA GLY A 59 -13.55 3.83 7.09
C GLY A 59 -12.06 4.12 6.87
N TYR A 60 -11.30 3.19 6.29
CA TYR A 60 -9.88 3.41 5.95
C TYR A 60 -9.49 2.70 4.65
N TYR A 61 -8.49 3.25 3.96
CA TYR A 61 -7.88 2.63 2.80
C TYR A 61 -6.70 1.74 3.24
N PRO A 62 -6.71 0.42 2.91
CA PRO A 62 -5.67 -0.50 3.38
C PRO A 62 -4.34 -0.38 2.64
N TYR A 63 -4.34 0.13 1.40
CA TYR A 63 -3.14 0.20 0.57
C TYR A 63 -2.72 1.63 0.36
N ARG A 64 -1.67 2.04 1.05
CA ARG A 64 -1.10 3.38 0.96
C ARG A 64 0.41 3.33 1.08
N MET A 65 1.08 4.30 0.49
CA MET A 65 2.52 4.43 0.54
C MET A 65 2.92 5.90 0.57
N PRO A 66 3.81 6.31 1.48
CA PRO A 66 4.37 7.64 1.45
C PRO A 66 5.41 7.76 0.33
N TRP A 67 5.29 8.79 -0.49
CA TRP A 67 6.28 9.15 -1.50
C TRP A 67 6.99 10.42 -1.03
N SER A 68 8.14 10.25 -0.40
CA SER A 68 8.93 11.39 0.08
C SER A 68 9.57 12.16 -1.08
N TYR A 69 9.42 13.48 -1.06
CA TYR A 69 10.12 14.37 -1.98
C TYR A 69 11.24 15.18 -1.30
N LYS A 70 11.68 14.73 -0.12
CA LYS A 70 12.93 15.22 0.48
C LYS A 70 14.11 14.97 -0.46
N GLN A 71 15.07 15.86 -0.46
CA GLN A 71 16.20 15.81 -1.39
C GLN A 71 16.86 14.43 -1.47
N LYS A 72 17.11 13.79 -0.34
CA LYS A 72 17.75 12.47 -0.28
C LYS A 72 16.88 11.32 -0.79
N ALA A 73 15.56 11.51 -0.87
CA ALA A 73 14.60 10.50 -1.30
C ALA A 73 14.10 10.72 -2.74
N LEU A 74 14.54 11.77 -3.43
CA LEU A 74 14.04 12.11 -4.77
C LEU A 74 14.27 11.02 -5.80
N TRP A 75 15.32 10.24 -5.67
CA TRP A 75 15.57 9.13 -6.59
C TRP A 75 14.45 8.08 -6.51
N PHE A 76 14.00 7.75 -5.32
CA PHE A 76 12.89 6.80 -5.11
C PHE A 76 11.55 7.35 -5.58
N PHE A 77 11.31 8.64 -5.36
CA PHE A 77 10.13 9.31 -5.90
C PHE A 77 10.15 9.26 -7.43
N LYS A 78 11.30 9.54 -8.04
CA LYS A 78 11.48 9.48 -9.50
C LYS A 78 11.17 8.07 -10.06
N GLN A 79 11.59 7.00 -9.39
CA GLN A 79 11.28 5.64 -9.83
C GLN A 79 9.77 5.37 -9.86
N LYS A 80 9.06 5.78 -8.84
CA LYS A 80 7.60 5.63 -8.77
C LYS A 80 6.90 6.49 -9.83
N LYS A 81 7.33 7.74 -9.97
CA LYS A 81 6.86 8.65 -11.01
C LYS A 81 7.01 8.03 -12.40
N MET A 82 8.19 7.52 -12.72
CA MET A 82 8.48 6.88 -14.02
C MET A 82 7.60 5.64 -14.25
N ALA A 83 7.34 4.84 -13.22
CA ALA A 83 6.46 3.68 -13.32
C ALA A 83 5.03 4.08 -13.68
N VAL A 84 4.51 5.15 -13.07
CA VAL A 84 3.17 5.68 -13.39
C VAL A 84 3.13 6.27 -14.79
N GLU A 85 4.12 7.05 -15.18
CA GLU A 85 4.21 7.66 -16.53
C GLU A 85 4.30 6.58 -17.61
N ALA A 86 5.09 5.52 -17.41
CA ALA A 86 5.22 4.42 -18.33
C ALA A 86 3.92 3.62 -18.53
N THR A 87 3.06 3.61 -17.51
CA THR A 87 1.81 2.87 -17.53
C THR A 87 0.67 3.66 -18.18
N ASN A 88 0.72 4.98 -18.12
CA ASN A 88 -0.34 5.87 -18.60
C ASN A 88 0.15 6.68 -19.81
N LYS A 89 -0.17 6.21 -21.01
CA LYS A 89 0.28 6.81 -22.26
C LYS A 89 -0.07 8.30 -22.33
N GLY A 90 0.93 9.12 -22.61
CA GLY A 90 0.78 10.58 -22.73
C GLY A 90 0.75 11.33 -21.40
N PHE A 91 0.81 10.65 -20.28
CA PHE A 91 0.87 11.28 -18.96
C PHE A 91 2.32 11.60 -18.59
N VAL A 92 2.53 12.86 -18.17
CA VAL A 92 3.80 13.33 -17.58
C VAL A 92 3.46 14.06 -16.29
N PHE A 93 4.06 13.62 -15.19
CA PHE A 93 3.86 14.27 -13.90
C PHE A 93 4.61 15.61 -13.84
N GLN A 94 3.88 16.69 -13.62
CA GLN A 94 4.39 18.06 -13.55
C GLN A 94 4.25 18.67 -12.16
N ASN A 95 4.58 17.91 -11.14
CA ASN A 95 4.55 18.33 -9.73
C ASN A 95 3.16 18.73 -9.20
N ASP A 96 2.09 18.30 -9.88
CA ASP A 96 0.73 18.39 -9.37
C ASP A 96 0.32 17.04 -8.77
N PRO A 97 0.22 16.92 -7.42
CA PRO A 97 -0.13 15.67 -6.79
C PRO A 97 -1.49 15.10 -7.23
N GLN A 98 -2.47 15.95 -7.49
CA GLN A 98 -3.81 15.53 -7.88
C GLN A 98 -3.85 14.94 -9.29
N SER A 99 -2.88 15.25 -10.13
CA SER A 99 -2.76 14.66 -11.47
C SER A 99 -2.49 13.15 -11.44
N LEU A 100 -1.99 12.62 -10.31
CA LEU A 100 -1.75 11.19 -10.11
C LEU A 100 -3.05 10.41 -9.89
N VAL A 101 -4.12 11.06 -9.45
CA VAL A 101 -5.40 10.38 -9.18
C VAL A 101 -5.97 9.80 -10.47
N ASN A 102 -6.49 8.58 -10.38
CA ASN A 102 -6.98 7.76 -11.49
C ASN A 102 -5.91 7.25 -12.47
N LYS A 103 -4.63 7.41 -12.16
CA LYS A 103 -3.54 6.81 -12.93
C LYS A 103 -3.32 5.36 -12.52
N PHE A 104 -2.91 4.54 -13.49
CA PHE A 104 -2.66 3.11 -13.30
C PHE A 104 -1.16 2.85 -13.04
N CYS A 105 -0.89 1.79 -12.34
CA CYS A 105 0.46 1.26 -12.11
C CYS A 105 0.35 -0.22 -11.70
N GLY A 106 1.48 -0.85 -11.44
CA GLY A 106 1.54 -2.09 -10.69
C GLY A 106 1.95 -1.79 -9.25
N ILE A 107 1.48 -2.59 -8.31
CA ILE A 107 1.95 -2.57 -6.93
C ILE A 107 2.36 -3.97 -6.50
N VAL A 108 3.36 -4.04 -5.65
CA VAL A 108 3.76 -5.26 -4.98
C VAL A 108 3.37 -5.13 -3.52
N LEU A 109 2.51 -6.04 -3.05
CA LEU A 109 2.10 -6.12 -1.67
C LEU A 109 2.99 -7.12 -0.93
N GLY A 110 3.48 -6.72 0.23
CA GLY A 110 4.21 -7.58 1.14
C GLY A 110 3.43 -7.80 2.43
N ASP A 111 3.79 -8.83 3.15
CA ASP A 111 3.26 -9.12 4.48
C ASP A 111 4.14 -8.50 5.57
N GLU A 112 3.52 -7.97 6.60
CA GLU A 112 4.23 -7.57 7.81
C GLU A 112 3.45 -7.90 9.08
N GLU A 113 4.18 -8.22 10.12
CA GLU A 113 3.62 -8.35 11.46
C GLU A 113 3.69 -7.00 12.17
N TYR A 114 2.64 -6.68 12.93
CA TYR A 114 2.60 -5.48 13.76
C TYR A 114 1.91 -5.79 15.09
N ARG A 115 2.16 -4.96 16.09
CA ARG A 115 1.42 -5.03 17.35
C ARG A 115 0.23 -4.09 17.33
N SER A 116 -0.95 -4.63 17.65
CA SER A 116 -2.16 -3.82 17.83
C SER A 116 -2.06 -2.94 19.07
N ASN A 117 -3.01 -1.99 19.21
CA ASN A 117 -3.11 -1.17 20.41
C ASN A 117 -3.30 -1.98 21.71
N GLU A 118 -3.77 -3.22 21.59
CA GLU A 118 -3.91 -4.16 22.71
C GLU A 118 -2.65 -5.01 22.96
N GLY A 119 -1.56 -4.76 22.22
CA GLY A 119 -0.31 -5.50 22.31
C GLY A 119 -0.32 -6.85 21.61
N LYS A 120 -1.38 -7.20 20.89
CA LYS A 120 -1.49 -8.45 20.14
C LYS A 120 -0.72 -8.39 18.83
N LYS A 121 0.02 -9.44 18.52
CA LYS A 121 0.71 -9.62 17.26
C LYS A 121 -0.30 -9.93 16.15
N LYS A 122 -0.34 -9.10 15.13
CA LYS A 122 -1.23 -9.21 13.97
C LYS A 122 -0.43 -9.10 12.68
N LYS A 123 -1.04 -9.52 11.57
CA LYS A 123 -0.48 -9.39 10.22
C LYS A 123 -1.28 -8.40 9.41
N ARG A 124 -0.59 -7.70 8.52
CA ARG A 124 -1.21 -6.85 7.49
C ARG A 124 -0.42 -6.89 6.20
N LEU A 125 -1.07 -6.50 5.11
CA LEU A 125 -0.40 -6.21 3.85
C LEU A 125 0.04 -4.74 3.82
N TYR A 126 1.17 -4.49 3.16
CA TYR A 126 1.65 -3.14 2.89
C TYR A 126 2.09 -3.03 1.44
N VAL A 127 2.11 -1.81 0.89
CA VAL A 127 2.63 -1.56 -0.46
C VAL A 127 4.16 -1.50 -0.37
N ALA A 128 4.81 -2.53 -0.85
CA ALA A 128 6.28 -2.65 -0.81
C ALA A 128 6.94 -1.89 -1.96
N GLU A 129 6.31 -1.90 -3.15
CA GLU A 129 6.88 -1.33 -4.36
C GLU A 129 5.79 -0.86 -5.32
N VAL A 130 6.09 0.19 -6.07
CA VAL A 130 5.31 0.66 -7.22
C VAL A 130 6.11 0.37 -8.48
N ILE A 131 5.51 -0.37 -9.39
CA ILE A 131 6.11 -0.81 -10.65
C ILE A 131 5.25 -0.37 -11.84
N SER A 132 5.83 -0.42 -13.05
CA SER A 132 5.05 -0.19 -14.25
C SER A 132 4.07 -1.35 -14.51
N GLY A 133 2.99 -1.05 -15.25
CA GLY A 133 2.07 -2.10 -15.68
C GLY A 133 2.75 -3.15 -16.57
N GLN A 134 3.78 -2.76 -17.32
CA GLN A 134 4.55 -3.70 -18.14
C GLN A 134 5.37 -4.65 -17.25
N ASP A 135 6.08 -4.14 -16.26
CA ASP A 135 6.83 -4.98 -15.32
C ASP A 135 5.92 -5.92 -14.55
N PHE A 136 4.72 -5.46 -14.20
CA PHE A 136 3.70 -6.31 -13.60
C PHE A 136 3.29 -7.46 -14.55
N ARG A 137 2.99 -7.16 -15.80
CA ARG A 137 2.62 -8.17 -16.81
C ARG A 137 3.73 -9.17 -17.08
N ASP A 138 4.97 -8.71 -17.11
CA ASP A 138 6.16 -9.53 -17.37
C ASP A 138 6.66 -10.30 -16.14
N GLY A 139 6.02 -10.09 -14.98
CA GLY A 139 6.46 -10.70 -13.73
C GLY A 139 7.80 -10.18 -13.21
N LYS A 140 8.24 -9.01 -13.66
CA LYS A 140 9.52 -8.39 -13.26
C LYS A 140 9.41 -7.66 -11.93
N PHE A 141 9.16 -8.41 -10.89
CA PHE A 141 9.13 -7.92 -9.51
C PHE A 141 9.43 -9.07 -8.55
N THR A 142 9.84 -8.72 -7.36
CA THR A 142 10.08 -9.68 -6.29
C THR A 142 9.14 -9.37 -5.13
N VAL A 143 8.41 -10.38 -4.67
CA VAL A 143 7.60 -10.27 -3.46
C VAL A 143 8.53 -10.36 -2.25
N PRO A 144 8.58 -9.34 -1.37
CA PRO A 144 9.46 -9.39 -0.22
C PRO A 144 9.04 -10.49 0.75
N GLU A 145 10.01 -11.03 1.48
CA GLU A 145 9.73 -11.92 2.58
C GLU A 145 8.92 -11.20 3.67
N MET A 146 8.10 -11.96 4.40
CA MET A 146 7.29 -11.40 5.48
C MET A 146 8.19 -10.73 6.54
N LYS A 147 7.88 -9.46 6.84
CA LYS A 147 8.54 -8.75 7.94
C LYS A 147 7.99 -9.24 9.27
N LYS A 148 8.79 -10.03 9.98
CA LYS A 148 8.44 -10.56 11.30
C LYS A 148 8.85 -9.60 12.40
N LEU A 149 8.02 -9.47 13.42
CA LEU A 149 8.42 -8.83 14.68
C LEU A 149 9.34 -9.79 15.43
N GLU A 150 10.40 -9.23 16.03
CA GLU A 150 11.19 -9.98 16.99
C GLU A 150 10.31 -10.31 18.20
N ASP A 151 10.48 -11.52 18.76
CA ASP A 151 9.77 -11.96 19.96
C ASP A 151 10.39 -11.32 21.22
N ASP A 152 10.52 -10.00 21.20
CA ASP A 152 11.01 -9.23 22.33
C ASP A 152 9.82 -8.70 23.14
N ALA A 153 9.68 -9.20 24.35
CA ALA A 153 8.60 -8.82 25.26
C ALA A 153 8.65 -7.36 25.71
N ASP A 154 9.78 -6.69 25.48
CA ASP A 154 10.05 -5.32 25.93
C ASP A 154 9.82 -4.26 24.83
N ILE A 155 9.29 -4.62 23.66
CA ILE A 155 8.97 -3.63 22.63
C ILE A 155 7.74 -2.85 23.09
N PRO A 156 7.85 -1.51 23.24
CA PRO A 156 6.70 -0.70 23.65
C PRO A 156 5.59 -0.79 22.61
N VAL A 157 4.35 -0.93 23.09
CA VAL A 157 3.17 -0.88 22.23
C VAL A 157 3.03 0.53 21.70
N VAL A 158 3.16 0.69 20.38
CA VAL A 158 2.96 1.95 19.69
C VAL A 158 1.54 1.97 19.15
N ALA A 159 0.79 3.04 19.44
CA ALA A 159 -0.55 3.23 18.89
C ALA A 159 -0.49 3.30 17.34
N ALA A 160 -1.52 2.81 16.67
CA ALA A 160 -1.55 2.80 15.19
C ALA A 160 -1.40 4.20 14.58
N ALA A 161 -1.88 5.25 15.27
CA ALA A 161 -1.70 6.63 14.85
C ALA A 161 -0.23 7.09 14.96
N ASP A 162 0.47 6.66 15.99
CA ASP A 162 1.89 6.96 16.17
C ASP A 162 2.74 6.22 15.14
N TYR A 163 2.33 5.00 14.77
CA TYR A 163 2.98 4.22 13.73
C TYR A 163 2.91 4.91 12.36
N ALA A 164 1.77 5.50 12.02
CA ALA A 164 1.61 6.27 10.79
C ALA A 164 2.46 7.55 10.77
N LEU A 165 2.80 8.11 11.92
CA LEU A 165 3.68 9.29 12.05
C LEU A 165 5.16 8.92 11.96
N ILE A 166 5.54 7.73 12.37
CA ILE A 166 6.92 7.22 12.28
C ILE A 166 7.31 6.95 10.84
N ASP A 167 6.37 6.53 10.00
CA ASP A 167 6.59 6.20 8.60
C ASP A 167 7.09 7.39 7.75
N VAL A 168 7.12 8.58 8.32
CA VAL A 168 7.53 9.80 7.62
C VAL A 168 8.90 10.29 8.05
N ASP A 169 9.45 9.74 9.09
CA ASP A 169 10.85 9.96 9.42
C ASP A 169 11.71 9.24 8.37
N ASP A 170 12.70 9.95 7.84
CA ASP A 170 13.64 9.40 6.87
C ASP A 170 14.31 8.10 7.32
N SER A 171 14.39 7.86 8.61
CA SER A 171 14.93 6.63 9.19
C SER A 171 13.93 5.45 9.08
N ALA A 172 12.65 5.72 8.91
CA ALA A 172 11.61 4.71 8.80
C ALA A 172 11.29 4.34 7.35
N LEU A 173 11.73 5.13 6.37
CA LEU A 173 11.63 4.78 4.96
C LEU A 173 12.65 3.70 4.62
N PRO A 174 12.25 2.60 3.93
CA PRO A 174 13.11 1.44 3.68
C PRO A 174 14.18 1.69 2.59
N PHE A 175 14.63 2.91 2.46
CA PHE A 175 15.66 3.28 1.48
C PHE A 175 16.78 4.09 2.10
#